data_6f674533bff2ef42a564e351b96324d3
#
_entry.id   6f674533bff2ef42a564e351b96324d3
#
_cell.length_a   1.000
_cell.length_b   1.000
_cell.length_c   1.000
_cell.angle_alpha   90.00
_cell.angle_beta   90.00
_cell.angle_gamma   90.00
#
_symmetry.space_group_name_H-M   'P 1'
#
loop_
_entity.id
_entity.type
_entity.pdbx_description
1 polymer ?
#
loop_
_entity_poly.entity_id
_entity_poly.type
_entity_poly.pdbx_seq_one_letter_code
_entity_poly.pdbx_strand_id
1 'polypeptide(L)'
;MTADQTWLLGLSLPAWTKLAAVVTGSLVGAEFAAKRGFDPVGVFGLAFAQGLGGLVLLELLLLNGTPLFLQDPKYLIGSALASVAGFFFAGLLSRSYPVLITLDAVSSGFLVCVGVEAALALQLPLISAIFLGTLTATGGLVLRDVMAGISPTLLRPGVLNGAVALLGAALFALLHEFTELPIGVEQVAVVTFVFVLRMLAIWRGWKTRTTQDISDRFWGIWSRREEEEVTRG
;
A
#
# COMPACT_ATOMS: atom_id res chain seq x y z
N MET A 1 -19.81 16.69 18.25
CA MET A 1 -19.39 15.44 17.56
C MET A 1 -20.66 14.87 16.97
N THR A 2 -20.83 15.00 15.67
CA THR A 2 -21.97 14.42 14.97
C THR A 2 -21.77 12.92 14.82
N ALA A 3 -22.84 12.15 14.92
CA ALA A 3 -22.82 10.66 14.87
C ALA A 3 -22.14 10.09 13.62
N ASP A 4 -21.94 10.90 12.58
CA ASP A 4 -21.32 10.51 11.32
C ASP A 4 -19.79 10.33 11.34
N GLN A 5 -19.10 10.72 12.40
CA GLN A 5 -17.63 10.63 12.48
C GLN A 5 -17.13 9.44 13.32
N THR A 6 -18.03 8.71 13.94
CA THR A 6 -17.68 7.58 14.84
C THR A 6 -17.34 6.29 14.10
N TRP A 7 -17.68 6.17 12.83
CA TRP A 7 -17.44 4.95 12.06
C TRP A 7 -15.93 4.66 11.84
N LEU A 8 -15.08 5.69 11.62
CA LEU A 8 -13.62 5.49 11.57
C LEU A 8 -13.02 5.11 12.93
N LEU A 9 -13.64 5.55 14.02
CA LEU A 9 -13.26 5.19 15.38
C LEU A 9 -13.80 3.82 15.78
N GLY A 10 -14.89 3.38 15.12
CA GLY A 10 -15.53 2.08 15.31
C GLY A 10 -14.93 0.94 14.45
N LEU A 11 -13.95 1.24 13.57
CA LEU A 11 -13.20 0.22 12.88
C LEU A 11 -12.53 -0.70 13.91
N SER A 12 -12.70 -1.98 13.75
CA SER A 12 -12.26 -3.00 14.71
C SER A 12 -10.73 -3.11 14.85
N LEU A 13 -9.97 -2.50 13.93
CA LEU A 13 -8.51 -2.38 14.05
C LEU A 13 -8.16 -1.54 15.28
N PRO A 14 -7.33 -2.07 16.20
CA PRO A 14 -6.79 -1.28 17.29
C PRO A 14 -6.11 0.00 16.75
N ALA A 15 -6.32 1.13 17.40
CA ALA A 15 -5.79 2.43 16.97
C ALA A 15 -4.26 2.41 16.75
N TRP A 16 -3.54 1.56 17.50
CA TRP A 16 -2.09 1.42 17.35
C TRP A 16 -1.67 0.83 16.00
N THR A 17 -2.50 0.00 15.34
CA THR A 17 -2.15 -0.59 14.02
C THR A 17 -2.11 0.46 12.92
N LYS A 18 -3.07 1.40 12.93
CA LYS A 18 -3.09 2.55 12.02
C LYS A 18 -1.88 3.45 12.27
N LEU A 19 -1.57 3.72 13.54
CA LEU A 19 -0.41 4.50 13.93
C LEU A 19 0.89 3.80 13.51
N ALA A 20 1.00 2.49 13.73
CA ALA A 20 2.15 1.71 13.30
C ALA A 20 2.35 1.78 11.77
N ALA A 21 1.27 1.67 11.00
CA ALA A 21 1.32 1.81 9.54
C ALA A 21 1.83 3.19 9.11
N VAL A 22 1.33 4.26 9.74
CA VAL A 22 1.77 5.63 9.47
C VAL A 22 3.25 5.82 9.82
N VAL A 23 3.66 5.40 11.01
CA VAL A 23 5.05 5.54 11.48
C VAL A 23 6.03 4.77 10.58
N THR A 24 5.71 3.52 10.24
CA THR A 24 6.56 2.70 9.36
C THR A 24 6.60 3.25 7.94
N GLY A 25 5.46 3.69 7.40
CA GLY A 25 5.39 4.34 6.09
C GLY A 25 6.22 5.63 6.04
N SER A 26 6.09 6.48 7.08
CA SER A 26 6.88 7.72 7.19
C SER A 26 8.38 7.46 7.31
N LEU A 27 8.78 6.42 8.06
CA LEU A 27 10.19 6.03 8.18
C LEU A 27 10.79 5.62 6.84
N VAL A 28 10.06 4.81 6.07
CA VAL A 28 10.47 4.38 4.72
C VAL A 28 10.51 5.56 3.75
N GLY A 29 9.54 6.50 3.84
CA GLY A 29 9.51 7.73 3.05
C GLY A 29 10.68 8.66 3.36
N ALA A 30 11.04 8.81 4.63
CA ALA A 30 12.18 9.61 5.06
C ALA A 30 13.51 9.02 4.57
N GLU A 31 13.70 7.71 4.69
CA GLU A 31 14.88 7.02 4.18
C GLU A 31 14.99 7.16 2.65
N PHE A 32 13.89 7.00 1.94
CA PHE A 32 13.83 7.21 0.50
C PHE A 32 14.27 8.61 0.09
N ALA A 33 13.80 9.65 0.79
CA ALA A 33 14.12 11.03 0.52
C ALA A 33 15.58 11.37 0.86
N ALA A 34 16.05 10.93 2.04
CA ALA A 34 17.41 11.15 2.50
C ALA A 34 18.45 10.54 1.55
N LYS A 35 18.21 9.33 1.04
CA LYS A 35 19.08 8.68 0.03
C LYS A 35 19.17 9.44 -1.28
N ARG A 36 18.15 10.22 -1.63
CA ARG A 36 18.09 11.01 -2.85
C ARG A 36 18.63 12.43 -2.70
N GLY A 37 19.12 12.77 -1.51
CA GLY A 37 19.73 14.07 -1.24
C GLY A 37 18.71 15.20 -1.09
N PHE A 38 17.45 14.89 -0.75
CA PHE A 38 16.49 15.92 -0.37
C PHE A 38 16.93 16.62 0.92
N ASP A 39 16.63 17.91 1.01
CA ASP A 39 16.82 18.69 2.21
C ASP A 39 15.89 18.24 3.36
N PRO A 40 16.09 18.68 4.59
CA PRO A 40 15.25 18.26 5.71
C PRO A 40 13.75 18.50 5.47
N VAL A 41 13.37 19.59 4.82
CA VAL A 41 11.96 19.90 4.52
C VAL A 41 11.40 18.90 3.52
N GLY A 42 12.16 18.58 2.47
CA GLY A 42 11.80 17.55 1.49
C GLY A 42 11.69 16.15 2.11
N VAL A 43 12.60 15.80 3.05
CA VAL A 43 12.52 14.52 3.79
C VAL A 43 11.23 14.45 4.60
N PHE A 44 10.87 15.51 5.33
CA PHE A 44 9.60 15.56 6.05
C PHE A 44 8.41 15.45 5.10
N GLY A 45 8.37 16.23 4.03
CA GLY A 45 7.27 16.23 3.05
C GLY A 45 7.04 14.84 2.43
N LEU A 46 8.11 14.18 1.99
CA LEU A 46 8.03 12.85 1.37
C LEU A 46 7.71 11.75 2.38
N ALA A 47 8.18 11.89 3.63
CA ALA A 47 7.81 10.99 4.71
C ALA A 47 6.32 11.08 5.05
N PHE A 48 5.77 12.30 5.15
CA PHE A 48 4.34 12.52 5.33
C PHE A 48 3.53 11.97 4.15
N ALA A 49 3.96 12.24 2.93
CA ALA A 49 3.31 11.74 1.73
C ALA A 49 3.23 10.21 1.73
N GLN A 50 4.27 9.51 2.13
CA GLN A 50 4.25 8.05 2.18
C GLN A 50 3.46 7.50 3.37
N GLY A 51 3.64 8.06 4.56
CA GLY A 51 3.02 7.53 5.78
C GLY A 51 1.52 7.83 5.88
N LEU A 52 1.11 9.04 5.52
CA LEU A 52 -0.27 9.51 5.63
C LEU A 52 -1.02 9.50 4.30
N GLY A 53 -0.33 9.49 3.18
CA GLY A 53 -0.91 9.70 1.86
C GLY A 53 -2.00 8.70 1.49
N GLY A 54 -1.85 7.43 1.88
CA GLY A 54 -2.89 6.42 1.67
C GLY A 54 -4.18 6.74 2.42
N LEU A 55 -4.07 7.18 3.69
CA LEU A 55 -5.22 7.61 4.50
C LEU A 55 -5.84 8.89 3.95
N VAL A 56 -5.00 9.85 3.51
CA VAL A 56 -5.50 11.08 2.88
C VAL A 56 -6.33 10.76 1.65
N LEU A 57 -5.87 9.88 0.76
CA LEU A 57 -6.61 9.50 -0.43
C LEU A 57 -7.92 8.77 -0.09
N LEU A 58 -7.88 7.87 0.89
CA LEU A 58 -9.08 7.17 1.36
C LEU A 58 -10.13 8.16 1.87
N GLU A 59 -9.74 9.06 2.77
CA GLU A 59 -10.66 10.00 3.40
C GLU A 59 -11.18 11.07 2.43
N LEU A 60 -10.36 11.48 1.45
CA LEU A 60 -10.80 12.36 0.37
C LEU A 60 -11.85 11.71 -0.53
N LEU A 61 -11.70 10.44 -0.86
CA LEU A 61 -12.68 9.72 -1.69
C LEU A 61 -13.99 9.44 -0.95
N LEU A 62 -13.90 9.19 0.34
CA LEU A 62 -15.08 8.92 1.16
C LEU A 62 -15.81 10.20 1.58
N LEU A 63 -15.22 11.39 1.35
CA LEU A 63 -15.79 12.71 1.68
C LEU A 63 -16.30 12.83 3.14
N ASN A 64 -15.64 12.17 4.07
CA ASN A 64 -16.15 11.95 5.41
C ASN A 64 -15.66 12.98 6.43
N GLY A 65 -15.75 14.25 6.08
CA GLY A 65 -15.47 15.35 7.01
C GLY A 65 -13.98 15.59 7.25
N THR A 66 -13.61 15.93 8.50
CA THR A 66 -12.22 16.20 8.85
C THR A 66 -11.40 14.91 8.90
N PRO A 67 -10.27 14.83 8.22
CA PRO A 67 -9.40 13.66 8.20
C PRO A 67 -8.97 13.18 9.60
N LEU A 68 -8.95 11.87 9.81
CA LEU A 68 -8.60 11.24 11.09
C LEU A 68 -7.23 11.70 11.63
N PHE A 69 -6.25 11.81 10.76
CA PHE A 69 -4.90 12.24 11.13
C PHE A 69 -4.83 13.70 11.60
N LEU A 70 -5.83 14.54 11.27
CA LEU A 70 -5.98 15.89 11.78
C LEU A 70 -6.76 15.92 13.10
N GLN A 71 -7.63 14.94 13.35
CA GLN A 71 -8.40 14.85 14.58
C GLN A 71 -7.57 14.30 15.74
N ASP A 72 -6.69 13.35 15.49
CA ASP A 72 -5.81 12.77 16.52
C ASP A 72 -4.34 13.14 16.21
N PRO A 73 -3.74 14.03 17.02
CA PRO A 73 -2.36 14.50 16.80
C PRO A 73 -1.30 13.40 16.82
N LYS A 74 -1.63 12.19 17.35
CA LYS A 74 -0.68 11.06 17.40
C LYS A 74 -0.17 10.66 16.01
N TYR A 75 -1.01 10.77 14.97
CA TYR A 75 -0.60 10.44 13.60
C TYR A 75 0.42 11.44 13.06
N LEU A 76 0.19 12.73 13.26
CA LEU A 76 1.12 13.78 12.83
C LEU A 76 2.43 13.71 13.63
N ILE A 77 2.35 13.58 14.95
CA ILE A 77 3.52 13.46 15.83
C ILE A 77 4.31 12.19 15.50
N GLY A 78 3.63 11.05 15.32
CA GLY A 78 4.26 9.78 14.96
C GLY A 78 4.98 9.86 13.62
N SER A 79 4.34 10.46 12.61
CA SER A 79 4.94 10.69 11.29
C SER A 79 6.14 11.63 11.38
N ALA A 80 6.06 12.73 12.16
CA ALA A 80 7.15 13.66 12.36
C ALA A 80 8.35 13.00 13.05
N LEU A 81 8.12 12.26 14.13
CA LEU A 81 9.19 11.53 14.84
C LEU A 81 9.84 10.47 13.94
N ALA A 82 9.05 9.73 13.15
CA ALA A 82 9.56 8.78 12.18
C ALA A 82 10.38 9.47 11.08
N SER A 83 9.97 10.67 10.63
CA SER A 83 10.73 11.48 9.66
C SER A 83 12.09 11.90 10.20
N VAL A 84 12.13 12.38 11.45
CA VAL A 84 13.39 12.73 12.14
C VAL A 84 14.29 11.50 12.27
N ALA A 85 13.74 10.38 12.73
CA ALA A 85 14.48 9.13 12.84
C ALA A 85 15.00 8.66 11.48
N GLY A 86 14.16 8.68 10.45
CA GLY A 86 14.55 8.31 9.08
C GLY A 86 15.65 9.22 8.52
N PHE A 87 15.59 10.52 8.78
CA PHE A 87 16.64 11.47 8.38
C PHE A 87 18.00 11.16 9.02
N PHE A 88 18.05 11.03 10.35
CA PHE A 88 19.31 10.79 11.05
C PHE A 88 19.86 9.38 10.85
N PHE A 89 18.99 8.39 10.73
CA PHE A 89 19.38 6.99 10.63
C PHE A 89 19.30 6.43 9.22
N ALA A 90 19.14 7.27 8.17
CA ALA A 90 19.05 6.84 6.78
C ALA A 90 20.19 5.91 6.37
N GLY A 91 21.44 6.22 6.77
CA GLY A 91 22.62 5.39 6.50
C GLY A 91 22.58 4.00 7.18
N LEU A 92 22.04 3.91 8.39
CA LEU A 92 21.87 2.66 9.12
C LEU A 92 20.69 1.86 8.55
N LEU A 93 19.57 2.52 8.31
CA LEU A 93 18.39 1.93 7.70
C LEU A 93 18.68 1.38 6.30
N SER A 94 19.51 2.06 5.52
CA SER A 94 19.90 1.60 4.20
C SER A 94 20.74 0.32 4.22
N ARG A 95 21.55 0.13 5.26
CA ARG A 95 22.28 -1.13 5.48
C ARG A 95 21.36 -2.27 5.90
N SER A 96 20.23 -1.94 6.49
CA SER A 96 19.19 -2.87 6.92
C SER A 96 18.03 -2.94 5.93
N TYR A 97 18.32 -2.94 4.63
CA TYR A 97 17.33 -3.01 3.55
C TYR A 97 16.24 -4.07 3.78
N PRO A 98 16.54 -5.30 4.28
CA PRO A 98 15.51 -6.28 4.62
C PRO A 98 14.52 -5.78 5.67
N VAL A 99 14.97 -5.01 6.65
CA VAL A 99 14.11 -4.48 7.72
C VAL A 99 13.11 -3.46 7.15
N LEU A 100 13.57 -2.56 6.29
CA LEU A 100 12.69 -1.56 5.65
C LEU A 100 11.59 -2.21 4.81
N ILE A 101 11.97 -3.22 4.02
CA ILE A 101 11.00 -3.97 3.22
C ILE A 101 9.98 -4.71 4.10
N THR A 102 10.43 -5.28 5.19
CA THR A 102 9.59 -5.95 6.17
C THR A 102 8.58 -4.97 6.77
N LEU A 103 9.05 -3.80 7.21
CA LEU A 103 8.20 -2.74 7.76
C LEU A 103 7.18 -2.23 6.73
N ASP A 104 7.61 -2.00 5.50
CA ASP A 104 6.73 -1.57 4.40
C ASP A 104 5.68 -2.65 4.05
N ALA A 105 6.04 -3.92 4.08
CA ALA A 105 5.12 -5.03 3.84
C ALA A 105 4.03 -5.12 4.93
N VAL A 106 4.41 -5.00 6.20
CA VAL A 106 3.49 -5.02 7.34
C VAL A 106 2.57 -3.78 7.29
N SER A 107 3.14 -2.60 7.06
CA SER A 107 2.38 -1.35 6.89
C SER A 107 1.34 -1.47 5.78
N SER A 108 1.74 -2.00 4.62
CA SER A 108 0.84 -2.22 3.48
C SER A 108 -0.32 -3.15 3.85
N GLY A 109 -0.06 -4.24 4.59
CA GLY A 109 -1.11 -5.14 5.07
C GLY A 109 -2.13 -4.44 5.97
N PHE A 110 -1.68 -3.63 6.93
CA PHE A 110 -2.58 -2.85 7.78
C PHE A 110 -3.40 -1.83 6.98
N LEU A 111 -2.78 -1.13 6.03
CA LEU A 111 -3.47 -0.14 5.20
C LEU A 111 -4.50 -0.79 4.26
N VAL A 112 -4.24 -1.99 3.76
CA VAL A 112 -5.25 -2.79 3.05
C VAL A 112 -6.49 -3.00 3.92
N CYS A 113 -6.29 -3.48 5.15
CA CYS A 113 -7.41 -3.72 6.08
C CYS A 113 -8.19 -2.43 6.38
N VAL A 114 -7.49 -1.32 6.66
CA VAL A 114 -8.12 -0.02 6.93
C VAL A 114 -9.00 0.44 5.76
N GLY A 115 -8.51 0.32 4.52
CA GLY A 115 -9.25 0.76 3.35
C GLY A 115 -10.46 -0.12 3.04
N VAL A 116 -10.34 -1.44 3.17
CA VAL A 116 -11.46 -2.37 2.97
C VAL A 116 -12.52 -2.18 4.05
N GLU A 117 -12.13 -2.13 5.34
CA GLU A 117 -13.08 -1.92 6.44
C GLU A 117 -13.83 -0.59 6.34
N ALA A 118 -13.14 0.49 5.94
CA ALA A 118 -13.77 1.79 5.76
C ALA A 118 -14.87 1.73 4.69
N ALA A 119 -14.65 0.98 3.61
CA ALA A 119 -15.64 0.78 2.56
C ALA A 119 -16.81 -0.08 3.03
N LEU A 120 -16.53 -1.17 3.74
CA LEU A 120 -17.56 -2.08 4.26
C LEU A 120 -18.43 -1.41 5.34
N ALA A 121 -17.84 -0.58 6.19
CA ALA A 121 -18.56 0.20 7.19
C ALA A 121 -19.58 1.19 6.56
N LEU A 122 -19.30 1.66 5.34
CA LEU A 122 -20.21 2.48 4.53
C LEU A 122 -21.14 1.65 3.62
N GLN A 123 -21.14 0.34 3.79
CA GLN A 123 -21.95 -0.59 2.97
C GLN A 123 -21.69 -0.43 1.45
N LEU A 124 -20.46 -0.09 1.06
CA LEU A 124 -20.08 0.00 -0.34
C LEU A 124 -19.96 -1.40 -0.96
N PRO A 125 -20.19 -1.53 -2.28
CA PRO A 125 -20.02 -2.80 -2.99
C PRO A 125 -18.61 -3.38 -2.81
N LEU A 126 -18.51 -4.72 -2.83
CA LEU A 126 -17.25 -5.46 -2.62
C LEU A 126 -16.11 -4.98 -3.52
N ILE A 127 -16.42 -4.68 -4.78
CA ILE A 127 -15.42 -4.16 -5.75
C ILE A 127 -14.87 -2.80 -5.29
N SER A 128 -15.72 -1.93 -4.75
CA SER A 128 -15.30 -0.64 -4.20
C SER A 128 -14.43 -0.82 -2.95
N ALA A 129 -14.74 -1.80 -2.10
CA ALA A 129 -13.94 -2.13 -0.93
C ALA A 129 -12.54 -2.64 -1.33
N ILE A 130 -12.44 -3.51 -2.33
CA ILE A 130 -11.17 -3.99 -2.88
C ILE A 130 -10.36 -2.83 -3.46
N PHE A 131 -11.00 -1.94 -4.22
CA PHE A 131 -10.36 -0.76 -4.78
C PHE A 131 -9.81 0.17 -3.69
N LEU A 132 -10.63 0.51 -2.69
CA LEU A 132 -10.23 1.41 -1.60
C LEU A 132 -9.13 0.81 -0.73
N GLY A 133 -9.18 -0.50 -0.44
CA GLY A 133 -8.09 -1.18 0.27
C GLY A 133 -6.77 -1.13 -0.49
N THR A 134 -6.81 -1.40 -1.80
CA THR A 134 -5.64 -1.33 -2.67
C THR A 134 -5.09 0.09 -2.76
N LEU A 135 -5.97 1.07 -2.95
CA LEU A 135 -5.59 2.48 -3.04
C LEU A 135 -4.98 2.99 -1.72
N THR A 136 -5.56 2.63 -0.59
CA THR A 136 -5.05 3.03 0.74
C THR A 136 -3.65 2.48 0.97
N ALA A 137 -3.40 1.22 0.61
CA ALA A 137 -2.10 0.59 0.78
C ALA A 137 -1.02 1.13 -0.17
N THR A 138 -1.40 1.55 -1.37
CA THR A 138 -0.44 1.98 -2.40
C THR A 138 -0.38 3.50 -2.59
N GLY A 139 -1.39 4.22 -2.13
CA GLY A 139 -1.56 5.65 -2.38
C GLY A 139 -0.43 6.50 -1.81
N GLY A 140 0.05 6.19 -0.61
CA GLY A 140 1.19 6.90 -0.02
C GLY A 140 2.47 6.75 -0.85
N LEU A 141 2.73 5.56 -1.37
CA LEU A 141 3.85 5.29 -2.28
C LEU A 141 3.75 6.13 -3.56
N VAL A 142 2.55 6.19 -4.14
CA VAL A 142 2.30 6.97 -5.36
C VAL A 142 2.47 8.46 -5.11
N LEU A 143 1.89 8.99 -4.03
CA LEU A 143 2.02 10.40 -3.65
C LEU A 143 3.49 10.79 -3.42
N ARG A 144 4.23 9.99 -2.68
CA ARG A 144 5.67 10.20 -2.47
C ARG A 144 6.43 10.27 -3.79
N ASP A 145 6.20 9.31 -4.69
CA ASP A 145 6.92 9.24 -5.96
C ASP A 145 6.59 10.45 -6.86
N VAL A 146 5.32 10.84 -6.94
CA VAL A 146 4.87 12.03 -7.68
C VAL A 146 5.50 13.30 -7.10
N MET A 147 5.47 13.48 -5.77
CA MET A 147 6.10 14.64 -5.12
C MET A 147 7.62 14.65 -5.29
N ALA A 148 8.25 13.48 -5.37
CA ALA A 148 9.68 13.36 -5.65
C ALA A 148 10.05 13.57 -7.13
N GLY A 149 9.07 13.84 -8.01
CA GLY A 149 9.28 14.07 -9.44
C GLY A 149 9.67 12.82 -10.22
N ILE A 150 9.35 11.63 -9.71
CA ILE A 150 9.64 10.37 -10.39
C ILE A 150 8.35 9.66 -10.80
N SER A 151 8.44 8.85 -11.86
CA SER A 151 7.29 8.01 -12.22
C SER A 151 7.01 7.01 -11.10
N PRO A 152 5.73 6.88 -10.67
CA PRO A 152 5.36 5.98 -9.58
C PRO A 152 5.90 4.57 -9.77
N THR A 153 6.61 4.05 -8.76
CA THR A 153 7.17 2.69 -8.77
C THR A 153 6.09 1.62 -8.89
N LEU A 154 4.87 1.94 -8.46
CA LEU A 154 3.69 1.10 -8.64
C LEU A 154 3.38 0.80 -10.10
N LEU A 155 3.63 1.76 -11.01
CA LEU A 155 3.32 1.68 -12.44
C LEU A 155 4.48 1.16 -13.28
N ARG A 156 5.64 0.94 -12.68
CA ARG A 156 6.83 0.43 -13.38
C ARG A 156 6.95 -1.08 -13.22
N PRO A 157 7.51 -1.77 -14.23
CA PRO A 157 7.89 -3.16 -14.06
C PRO A 157 8.85 -3.30 -12.86
N GLY A 158 8.45 -4.05 -11.86
CA GLY A 158 9.22 -4.17 -10.62
C GLY A 158 8.53 -5.05 -9.59
N VAL A 159 8.84 -4.82 -8.32
CA VAL A 159 8.24 -5.57 -7.21
C VAL A 159 6.72 -5.38 -7.22
N LEU A 160 6.00 -6.49 -7.09
CA LEU A 160 4.54 -6.64 -7.21
C LEU A 160 3.73 -5.93 -6.09
N ASN A 161 4.11 -4.69 -5.70
CA ASN A 161 3.48 -3.99 -4.58
C ASN A 161 1.97 -3.83 -4.77
N GLY A 162 1.55 -3.34 -5.93
CA GLY A 162 0.14 -3.12 -6.24
C GLY A 162 -0.65 -4.43 -6.36
N ALA A 163 -0.07 -5.45 -7.00
CA ALA A 163 -0.71 -6.75 -7.14
C ALA A 163 -0.89 -7.45 -5.78
N VAL A 164 0.12 -7.36 -4.89
CA VAL A 164 0.02 -7.91 -3.53
C VAL A 164 -1.04 -7.19 -2.71
N ALA A 165 -1.10 -5.85 -2.79
CA ALA A 165 -2.14 -5.06 -2.13
C ALA A 165 -3.55 -5.41 -2.65
N LEU A 166 -3.70 -5.56 -3.97
CA LEU A 166 -4.96 -5.97 -4.61
C LEU A 166 -5.41 -7.35 -4.14
N LEU A 167 -4.50 -8.33 -4.12
CA LEU A 167 -4.80 -9.69 -3.66
C LEU A 167 -5.14 -9.70 -2.17
N GLY A 168 -4.45 -8.91 -1.36
CA GLY A 168 -4.76 -8.75 0.06
C GLY A 168 -6.15 -8.13 0.29
N ALA A 169 -6.48 -7.09 -0.46
CA ALA A 169 -7.80 -6.44 -0.40
C ALA A 169 -8.92 -7.38 -0.86
N ALA A 170 -8.69 -8.14 -1.93
CA ALA A 170 -9.62 -9.15 -2.41
C ALA A 170 -9.82 -10.26 -1.37
N LEU A 171 -8.72 -10.76 -0.76
CA LEU A 171 -8.80 -11.77 0.29
C LEU A 171 -9.62 -11.28 1.48
N PHE A 172 -9.37 -10.05 1.97
CA PHE A 172 -10.13 -9.51 3.10
C PHE A 172 -11.61 -9.37 2.77
N ALA A 173 -11.93 -8.78 1.62
CA ALA A 173 -13.30 -8.59 1.18
C ALA A 173 -14.05 -9.93 1.02
N LEU A 174 -13.39 -10.96 0.49
CA LEU A 174 -13.97 -12.30 0.35
C LEU A 174 -14.12 -13.01 1.70
N LEU A 175 -13.13 -12.92 2.59
CA LEU A 175 -13.26 -13.49 3.93
C LEU A 175 -14.45 -12.87 4.66
N HIS A 176 -14.58 -11.56 4.62
CA HIS A 176 -15.68 -10.86 5.28
C HIS A 176 -17.06 -11.22 4.73
N GLU A 177 -17.18 -11.42 3.41
CA GLU A 177 -18.46 -11.76 2.75
C GLU A 177 -18.86 -13.23 2.97
N PHE A 178 -17.89 -14.14 2.95
CA PHE A 178 -18.17 -15.60 2.91
C PHE A 178 -17.87 -16.32 4.23
N THR A 179 -17.34 -15.64 5.24
CA THR A 179 -17.03 -16.26 6.53
C THR A 179 -17.63 -15.46 7.68
N GLU A 180 -17.98 -16.15 8.76
CA GLU A 180 -18.44 -15.52 10.01
C GLU A 180 -17.27 -15.39 11.02
N LEU A 181 -16.06 -15.22 10.52
CA LEU A 181 -14.88 -15.09 11.37
C LEU A 181 -14.89 -13.75 12.11
N PRO A 182 -14.38 -13.71 13.36
CA PRO A 182 -14.15 -12.43 14.02
C PRO A 182 -13.21 -11.57 13.18
N ILE A 183 -13.57 -10.32 12.98
CA ILE A 183 -12.84 -9.39 12.09
C ILE A 183 -11.34 -9.27 12.42
N GLY A 184 -10.96 -9.41 13.70
CA GLY A 184 -9.55 -9.46 14.10
C GLY A 184 -8.79 -10.66 13.54
N VAL A 185 -9.46 -11.79 13.32
CA VAL A 185 -8.86 -12.99 12.69
C VAL A 185 -8.67 -12.74 11.20
N GLU A 186 -9.66 -12.15 10.53
CA GLU A 186 -9.57 -11.76 9.13
C GLU A 186 -8.40 -10.81 8.88
N GLN A 187 -8.24 -9.79 9.74
CA GLN A 187 -7.14 -8.84 9.67
C GLN A 187 -5.78 -9.49 9.82
N VAL A 188 -5.60 -10.34 10.84
CA VAL A 188 -4.34 -11.07 11.07
C VAL A 188 -4.04 -11.97 9.87
N ALA A 189 -5.03 -12.66 9.33
CA ALA A 189 -4.86 -13.51 8.16
C ALA A 189 -4.42 -12.69 6.93
N VAL A 190 -5.05 -11.54 6.68
CA VAL A 190 -4.74 -10.67 5.54
C VAL A 190 -3.37 -10.01 5.69
N VAL A 191 -3.04 -9.46 6.86
CA VAL A 191 -1.72 -8.87 7.12
C VAL A 191 -0.63 -9.92 6.94
N THR A 192 -0.84 -11.13 7.46
CA THR A 192 0.10 -12.25 7.31
C THR A 192 0.22 -12.65 5.84
N PHE A 193 -0.88 -12.75 5.12
CA PHE A 193 -0.90 -13.09 3.69
C PHE A 193 -0.13 -12.04 2.85
N VAL A 194 -0.43 -10.75 3.02
CA VAL A 194 0.25 -9.64 2.34
C VAL A 194 1.75 -9.68 2.64
N PHE A 195 2.10 -9.84 3.91
CA PHE A 195 3.49 -9.94 4.34
C PHE A 195 4.23 -11.11 3.70
N VAL A 196 3.68 -12.32 3.81
CA VAL A 196 4.30 -13.53 3.26
C VAL A 196 4.43 -13.45 1.74
N LEU A 197 3.35 -13.03 1.06
CA LEU A 197 3.35 -12.91 -0.40
C LEU A 197 4.39 -11.88 -0.87
N ARG A 198 4.54 -10.76 -0.15
CA ARG A 198 5.53 -9.74 -0.45
C ARG A 198 6.96 -10.22 -0.22
N MET A 199 7.21 -10.91 0.90
CA MET A 199 8.52 -11.50 1.17
C MET A 199 8.88 -12.56 0.12
N LEU A 200 7.91 -13.38 -0.26
CA LEU A 200 8.09 -14.40 -1.28
C LEU A 200 8.38 -13.78 -2.66
N ALA A 201 7.66 -12.72 -3.02
CA ALA A 201 7.87 -12.01 -4.28
C ALA A 201 9.27 -11.40 -4.36
N ILE A 202 9.77 -10.84 -3.26
CA ILE A 202 11.12 -10.28 -3.17
C ILE A 202 12.18 -11.39 -3.20
N TRP A 203 12.00 -12.45 -2.40
CA TRP A 203 12.94 -13.57 -2.34
C TRP A 203 13.07 -14.29 -3.68
N ARG A 204 11.96 -14.49 -4.40
CA ARG A 204 11.96 -15.11 -5.73
C ARG A 204 12.27 -14.14 -6.87
N GLY A 205 12.43 -12.85 -6.57
CA GLY A 205 12.69 -11.83 -7.58
C GLY A 205 11.54 -11.67 -8.58
N TRP A 206 10.29 -11.91 -8.14
CA TRP A 206 9.13 -11.74 -9.02
C TRP A 206 9.00 -10.29 -9.42
N LYS A 207 8.96 -10.06 -10.73
CA LYS A 207 8.77 -8.75 -11.33
C LYS A 207 7.57 -8.78 -12.26
N THR A 208 6.80 -7.69 -12.28
CA THR A 208 5.81 -7.49 -13.34
C THR A 208 6.53 -7.37 -14.68
N ARG A 209 5.99 -8.05 -15.69
CA ARG A 209 6.51 -7.95 -17.07
C ARG A 209 5.99 -6.67 -17.72
N THR A 210 6.71 -6.18 -18.70
CA THR A 210 6.24 -5.07 -19.52
C THR A 210 5.08 -5.51 -20.42
N THR A 211 4.22 -4.58 -20.77
CA THR A 211 3.11 -4.85 -21.73
C THR A 211 3.68 -5.32 -23.08
N GLN A 212 4.85 -4.83 -23.46
CA GLN A 212 5.55 -5.24 -24.68
C GLN A 212 5.96 -6.72 -24.63
N ASP A 213 6.56 -7.19 -23.52
CA ASP A 213 6.93 -8.60 -23.35
C ASP A 213 5.73 -9.54 -23.48
N ILE A 214 4.57 -9.10 -22.99
CA ILE A 214 3.32 -9.87 -23.06
C ILE A 214 2.76 -9.86 -24.49
N SER A 215 2.75 -8.68 -25.11
CA SER A 215 2.29 -8.48 -26.48
C SER A 215 3.14 -9.29 -27.48
N ASP A 216 4.46 -9.18 -27.41
CA ASP A 216 5.38 -9.87 -28.30
C ASP A 216 5.26 -11.38 -28.19
N ARG A 217 5.01 -11.87 -26.96
CA ARG A 217 4.79 -13.30 -26.73
C ARG A 217 3.45 -13.77 -27.30
N PHE A 218 2.40 -12.95 -27.20
CA PHE A 218 1.08 -13.25 -27.75
C PHE A 218 1.12 -13.26 -29.28
N TRP A 219 1.68 -12.24 -29.90
CA TRP A 219 1.82 -12.15 -31.35
C TRP A 219 2.78 -13.19 -31.91
N GLY A 220 3.87 -13.51 -31.21
CA GLY A 220 4.79 -14.59 -31.62
C GLY A 220 4.20 -16.00 -31.51
N ILE A 221 3.12 -16.20 -30.74
CA ILE A 221 2.37 -17.45 -30.75
C ILE A 221 1.41 -17.50 -31.96
N TRP A 222 0.83 -16.35 -32.30
CA TRP A 222 -0.09 -16.21 -33.43
C TRP A 222 0.62 -16.40 -34.78
N SER A 223 1.75 -15.74 -34.99
CA SER A 223 2.52 -15.86 -36.22
C SER A 223 3.02 -17.28 -36.46
N ARG A 224 3.43 -18.01 -35.43
CA ARG A 224 3.81 -19.43 -35.56
C ARG A 224 2.64 -20.34 -35.94
N ARG A 225 1.42 -20.06 -35.50
CA ARG A 225 0.24 -20.83 -35.93
C ARG A 225 -0.08 -20.61 -37.39
N GLU A 226 0.03 -19.38 -37.89
CA GLU A 226 -0.18 -19.08 -39.31
C GLU A 226 0.87 -19.78 -40.21
N GLU A 227 2.14 -19.81 -39.79
CA GLU A 227 3.18 -20.53 -40.52
C GLU A 227 2.95 -22.05 -40.53
N GLU A 228 2.47 -22.63 -39.43
CA GLU A 228 2.15 -24.08 -39.37
C GLU A 228 0.92 -24.45 -40.21
N GLU A 229 -0.08 -23.57 -40.32
CA GLU A 229 -1.25 -23.79 -41.17
C GLU A 229 -0.91 -23.68 -42.66
N VAL A 230 -0.07 -22.73 -43.04
CA VAL A 230 0.42 -22.56 -44.43
C VAL A 230 1.30 -23.74 -44.89
N THR A 231 2.06 -24.35 -43.99
CA THR A 231 2.93 -25.49 -44.33
C THR A 231 2.20 -26.83 -44.34
N ARG A 232 0.95 -26.90 -43.87
CA ARG A 232 0.14 -28.13 -43.86
C ARG A 232 -0.93 -28.20 -44.97
N GLY A 233 -1.12 -27.14 -45.74
CA GLY A 233 -2.04 -27.06 -46.88
C GLY A 233 -1.27 -27.11 -48.21
#